data_3aeeb76be3feb2271352be1352140894
#
_entry.id   3aeeb76be3feb2271352be1352140894
#
_cell.length_a   1.000
_cell.length_b   1.000
_cell.length_c   1.000
_cell.angle_alpha   90.00
_cell.angle_beta   90.00
_cell.angle_gamma   90.00
#
_symmetry.space_group_name_H-M   'P 1'
#
loop_
_entity.id
_entity.type
_entity.pdbx_description
1 polymer ?
#
loop_
_entity_poly.entity_id
_entity_poly.type
_entity_poly.pdbx_seq_one_letter_code
_entity_poly.pdbx_strand_id
1 'polypeptide(L)'
;YFGRRLVDPVTIIGGATVAFNALKKGFQFGKDLQEMGGQLNQWASSMSDLAYLEQKNKNPPWWKAMGGSVEAEALEIFTAKKKAEAMRQELKDWISFTYGPSVWDELVATEGRIRKQKKEQEYRKAEMIEAIITWGISGVILLVGAGTLGFILYMVA
;
A
#
# COMPACT_ATOMS: atom_id res chain seq x y z
N TYR A 1 -9.23 -2.16 11.47
CA TYR A 1 -8.88 -3.46 10.90
C TYR A 1 -8.48 -3.36 9.42
N PHE A 2 -9.20 -2.52 8.70
CA PHE A 2 -8.93 -2.22 7.29
C PHE A 2 -7.62 -1.43 7.09
N GLY A 3 -7.29 -0.54 8.02
CA GLY A 3 -6.06 0.25 8.01
C GLY A 3 -4.77 -0.57 8.19
N ARG A 4 -4.82 -1.71 8.88
CA ARG A 4 -3.66 -2.60 9.04
C ARG A 4 -3.28 -3.33 7.76
N ARG A 5 -4.24 -3.71 6.93
CA ARG A 5 -3.96 -4.37 5.64
C ARG A 5 -3.27 -3.45 4.63
N LEU A 6 -3.58 -2.16 4.69
CA LEU A 6 -2.97 -1.14 3.82
C LEU A 6 -1.57 -0.71 4.30
N VAL A 7 -1.15 -1.07 5.51
CA VAL A 7 0.08 -0.58 6.15
C VAL A 7 1.17 -1.65 6.24
N ASP A 8 0.85 -2.92 5.96
CA ASP A 8 1.81 -4.02 6.06
C ASP A 8 2.26 -4.49 4.67
N PRO A 9 3.50 -4.13 4.22
CA PRO A 9 4.02 -4.55 2.93
C PRO A 9 4.19 -6.07 2.81
N VAL A 10 4.45 -6.76 3.92
CA VAL A 10 4.62 -8.23 3.94
C VAL A 10 3.29 -8.92 3.63
N THR A 11 2.19 -8.45 4.21
CA THR A 11 0.84 -8.96 3.93
C THR A 11 0.42 -8.68 2.48
N ILE A 12 0.70 -7.49 1.96
CA ILE A 12 0.38 -7.10 0.59
C ILE A 12 1.13 -7.98 -0.41
N ILE A 13 2.44 -8.15 -0.23
CA ILE A 13 3.23 -8.99 -1.14
C ILE A 13 2.88 -10.47 -1.01
N GLY A 14 2.45 -10.92 0.16
CA GLY A 14 1.90 -12.26 0.37
C GLY A 14 0.63 -12.49 -0.44
N GLY A 15 -0.31 -11.56 -0.41
CA GLY A 15 -1.53 -11.58 -1.23
C GLY A 15 -1.23 -11.53 -2.73
N ALA A 16 -0.30 -10.70 -3.14
CA ALA A 16 0.18 -10.63 -4.52
C ALA A 16 0.79 -11.97 -4.98
N THR A 17 1.58 -12.60 -4.14
CA THR A 17 2.20 -13.91 -4.43
C THR A 17 1.15 -15.00 -4.61
N VAL A 18 0.13 -15.04 -3.78
CA VAL A 18 -1.00 -15.98 -3.91
C VAL A 18 -1.72 -15.76 -5.23
N ALA A 19 -2.06 -14.51 -5.58
CA ALA A 19 -2.70 -14.18 -6.85
C ALA A 19 -1.81 -14.53 -8.05
N PHE A 20 -0.52 -14.23 -7.99
CA PHE A 20 0.45 -14.56 -9.03
C PHE A 20 0.55 -16.07 -9.28
N ASN A 21 0.68 -16.87 -8.21
CA ASN A 21 0.74 -18.32 -8.32
C ASN A 21 -0.54 -18.91 -8.90
N ALA A 22 -1.69 -18.36 -8.51
CA ALA A 22 -2.99 -18.77 -9.06
C ALA A 22 -3.10 -18.42 -10.55
N LEU A 23 -2.64 -17.25 -10.97
CA LEU A 23 -2.57 -16.84 -12.39
C LEU A 23 -1.65 -17.77 -13.19
N LYS A 24 -0.45 -18.01 -12.70
CA LYS A 24 0.52 -18.89 -13.35
C LYS A 24 -0.04 -20.30 -13.53
N LYS A 25 -0.63 -20.86 -12.48
CA LYS A 25 -1.28 -22.17 -12.53
C LYS A 25 -2.47 -22.21 -13.50
N GLY A 26 -3.32 -21.17 -13.50
CA GLY A 26 -4.43 -21.05 -14.42
C GLY A 26 -3.97 -21.00 -15.88
N PHE A 27 -2.94 -20.23 -16.19
CA PHE A 27 -2.37 -20.18 -17.53
C PHE A 27 -1.75 -21.50 -17.97
N GLN A 28 -1.11 -22.23 -17.08
CA GLN A 28 -0.59 -23.58 -17.34
C GLN A 28 -1.70 -24.58 -17.68
N PHE A 29 -2.90 -24.41 -17.12
CA PHE A 29 -4.08 -25.20 -17.43
C PHE A 29 -4.90 -24.67 -18.63
N GLY A 30 -4.40 -23.66 -19.33
CA GLY A 30 -5.04 -23.10 -20.53
C GLY A 30 -6.27 -22.23 -20.24
N LYS A 31 -6.43 -21.75 -19.03
CA LYS A 31 -7.49 -20.79 -18.69
C LYS A 31 -7.24 -19.47 -19.39
N ASP A 32 -8.30 -18.83 -19.85
CA ASP A 32 -8.22 -17.51 -20.45
C ASP A 32 -8.23 -16.38 -19.40
N LEU A 33 -7.95 -15.15 -19.83
CA LEU A 33 -7.92 -13.98 -18.95
C LEU A 33 -9.27 -13.68 -18.32
N GLN A 34 -10.36 -13.99 -19.01
CA GLN A 34 -11.71 -13.73 -18.51
C GLN A 34 -12.06 -14.67 -17.35
N GLU A 35 -11.67 -15.94 -17.44
CA GLU A 35 -11.80 -16.91 -16.35
C GLU A 35 -10.92 -16.56 -15.14
N MET A 36 -9.82 -15.84 -15.37
CA MET A 36 -8.85 -15.44 -14.35
C MET A 36 -9.12 -14.03 -13.79
N GLY A 37 -10.26 -13.44 -14.11
CA GLY A 37 -10.58 -12.07 -13.74
C GLY A 37 -10.49 -11.76 -12.24
N GLY A 38 -10.90 -12.70 -11.38
CA GLY A 38 -10.79 -12.56 -9.93
C GLY A 38 -9.34 -12.47 -9.44
N GLN A 39 -8.49 -13.35 -9.96
CA GLN A 39 -7.06 -13.38 -9.63
C GLN A 39 -6.30 -12.18 -10.17
N LEU A 40 -6.64 -11.73 -11.39
CA LEU A 40 -6.09 -10.51 -11.97
C LEU A 40 -6.48 -9.28 -11.17
N ASN A 41 -7.73 -9.21 -10.70
CA ASN A 41 -8.19 -8.12 -9.85
C ASN A 41 -7.47 -8.11 -8.49
N GLN A 42 -7.27 -9.27 -7.88
CA GLN A 42 -6.52 -9.41 -6.63
C GLN A 42 -5.05 -8.98 -6.82
N TRP A 43 -4.42 -9.40 -7.91
CA TRP A 43 -3.07 -8.97 -8.29
C TRP A 43 -2.99 -7.45 -8.45
N ALA A 44 -3.85 -6.87 -9.28
CA ALA A 44 -3.88 -5.44 -9.53
C ALA A 44 -4.15 -4.62 -8.26
N SER A 45 -5.03 -5.10 -7.39
CA SER A 45 -5.31 -4.52 -6.09
C SER A 45 -4.07 -4.50 -5.19
N SER A 46 -3.34 -5.61 -5.11
CA SER A 46 -2.11 -5.71 -4.33
C SER A 46 -1.00 -4.79 -4.87
N MET A 47 -0.87 -4.68 -6.19
CA MET A 47 0.08 -3.76 -6.82
C MET A 47 -0.27 -2.29 -6.53
N SER A 48 -1.55 -1.96 -6.53
CA SER A 48 -2.02 -0.63 -6.18
C SER A 48 -1.72 -0.29 -4.71
N ASP A 49 -1.98 -1.22 -3.80
CA ASP A 49 -1.69 -1.04 -2.38
C ASP A 49 -0.20 -0.86 -2.10
N LEU A 50 0.65 -1.63 -2.77
CA LEU A 50 2.10 -1.50 -2.64
C LEU A 50 2.61 -0.14 -3.15
N ALA A 51 2.10 0.34 -4.27
CA ALA A 51 2.43 1.65 -4.82
C ALA A 51 1.98 2.79 -3.88
N TYR A 52 0.83 2.64 -3.25
CA TYR A 52 0.33 3.59 -2.25
C TYR A 52 1.23 3.64 -1.01
N LEU A 53 1.65 2.48 -0.47
CA LEU A 53 2.58 2.42 0.66
C LEU A 53 3.93 3.04 0.33
N GLU A 54 4.46 2.80 -0.86
CA GLU A 54 5.71 3.42 -1.31
C GLU A 54 5.59 4.95 -1.32
N GLN A 55 4.52 5.46 -1.88
CA GLN A 55 4.28 6.91 -1.94
C GLN A 55 4.13 7.50 -0.54
N LYS A 56 3.41 6.82 0.35
CA LYS A 56 3.18 7.25 1.73
C LYS A 56 4.45 7.25 2.56
N ASN A 57 5.32 6.27 2.37
CA ASN A 57 6.59 6.16 3.10
C ASN A 57 7.60 7.25 2.71
N LYS A 58 7.42 7.91 1.57
CA LYS A 58 8.25 9.07 1.17
C LYS A 58 7.97 10.31 2.02
N ASN A 59 6.78 10.42 2.59
CA ASN A 59 6.34 11.55 3.40
C ASN A 59 5.71 11.07 4.71
N PRO A 60 6.49 10.46 5.63
CA PRO A 60 5.95 9.97 6.88
C PRO A 60 5.53 11.12 7.80
N PRO A 61 4.49 10.94 8.64
CA PRO A 61 4.15 11.91 9.66
C PRO A 61 5.30 12.06 10.66
N TRP A 62 5.47 13.25 11.22
CA TRP A 62 6.58 13.59 12.12
C TRP A 62 6.73 12.63 13.32
N TRP A 63 5.64 12.14 13.87
CA TRP A 63 5.66 11.23 15.01
C TRP A 63 6.18 9.82 14.65
N LYS A 64 6.00 9.37 13.40
CA LYS A 64 6.62 8.14 12.88
C LYS A 64 8.12 8.33 12.65
N ALA A 65 8.52 9.49 12.15
CA ALA A 65 9.92 9.80 11.92
C ALA A 65 10.73 9.80 13.22
N MET A 66 10.15 10.25 14.33
CA MET A 66 10.79 10.23 15.65
C MET A 66 10.91 8.82 16.26
N GLY A 67 10.09 7.87 15.85
CA GLY A 67 10.05 6.50 16.39
C GLY A 67 11.09 5.54 15.83
N GLY A 68 11.89 5.93 14.83
CA GLY A 68 12.94 5.09 14.23
C GLY A 68 12.44 3.90 13.40
N SER A 69 11.13 3.73 13.21
CA SER A 69 10.53 2.62 12.46
C SER A 69 10.47 2.85 10.95
N VAL A 70 10.71 4.07 10.49
CA VAL A 70 10.57 4.46 9.07
C VAL A 70 11.58 3.74 8.19
N GLU A 71 12.82 3.57 8.64
CA GLU A 71 13.87 2.90 7.87
C GLU A 71 13.60 1.41 7.70
N ALA A 72 13.13 0.72 8.75
CA ALA A 72 12.77 -0.69 8.68
C ALA A 72 11.57 -0.89 7.73
N GLU A 73 10.55 -0.05 7.83
CA GLU A 73 9.39 -0.07 6.94
C GLU A 73 9.79 0.21 5.48
N ALA A 74 10.71 1.16 5.25
CA ALA A 74 11.27 1.46 3.93
C ALA A 74 11.97 0.26 3.31
N LEU A 75 12.75 -0.48 4.10
CA LEU A 75 13.43 -1.70 3.64
C LEU A 75 12.43 -2.81 3.28
N GLU A 76 11.40 -3.01 4.09
CA GLU A 76 10.33 -3.97 3.81
C GLU A 76 9.58 -3.62 2.51
N ILE A 77 9.23 -2.34 2.32
CA ILE A 77 8.59 -1.85 1.09
C ILE A 77 9.51 -2.06 -0.11
N PHE A 78 10.79 -1.74 0.01
CA PHE A 78 11.76 -1.95 -1.06
C PHE A 78 11.87 -3.42 -1.46
N THR A 79 11.97 -4.33 -0.49
CA THR A 79 12.04 -5.78 -0.72
C THR A 79 10.75 -6.28 -1.38
N ALA A 80 9.59 -5.87 -0.88
CA ALA A 80 8.29 -6.21 -1.46
C ALA A 80 8.16 -5.69 -2.89
N LYS A 81 8.62 -4.48 -3.16
CA LYS A 81 8.62 -3.88 -4.51
C LYS A 81 9.49 -4.67 -5.48
N LYS A 82 10.70 -5.05 -5.07
CA LYS A 82 11.59 -5.88 -5.91
C LYS A 82 10.97 -7.22 -6.27
N LYS A 83 10.33 -7.87 -5.29
CA LYS A 83 9.60 -9.11 -5.53
C LYS A 83 8.41 -8.91 -6.47
N ALA A 84 7.65 -7.83 -6.28
CA ALA A 84 6.53 -7.47 -7.13
C ALA A 84 6.96 -7.19 -8.57
N GLU A 85 8.06 -6.47 -8.77
CA GLU A 85 8.63 -6.19 -10.10
C GLU A 85 9.03 -7.49 -10.83
N ALA A 86 9.67 -8.43 -10.13
CA ALA A 86 10.04 -9.73 -10.71
C ALA A 86 8.80 -10.52 -11.14
N MET A 87 7.79 -10.62 -10.28
CA MET A 87 6.51 -11.27 -10.61
C MET A 87 5.79 -10.55 -11.77
N ARG A 88 5.82 -9.23 -11.80
CA ARG A 88 5.22 -8.42 -12.85
C ARG A 88 5.89 -8.67 -14.20
N GLN A 89 7.20 -8.77 -14.24
CA GLN A 89 7.93 -9.07 -15.47
C GLN A 89 7.59 -10.46 -15.99
N GLU A 90 7.59 -11.46 -15.12
CA GLU A 90 7.21 -12.83 -15.49
C GLU A 90 5.77 -12.89 -16.03
N LEU A 91 4.84 -12.20 -15.37
CA LEU A 91 3.45 -12.13 -15.80
C LEU A 91 3.30 -11.42 -17.16
N LYS A 92 4.05 -10.34 -17.37
CA LYS A 92 4.11 -9.61 -18.64
C LYS A 92 4.59 -10.50 -19.78
N ASP A 93 5.67 -11.23 -19.55
CA ASP A 93 6.26 -12.12 -20.56
C ASP A 93 5.26 -13.23 -20.93
N TRP A 94 4.61 -13.82 -19.94
CA TRP A 94 3.58 -14.83 -20.14
C TRP A 94 2.37 -14.33 -20.92
N ILE A 95 1.79 -13.22 -20.51
CA ILE A 95 0.60 -12.64 -21.15
C ILE A 95 0.93 -12.17 -22.56
N SER A 96 2.05 -11.48 -22.73
CA SER A 96 2.46 -10.97 -24.05
C SER A 96 2.77 -12.09 -25.03
N PHE A 97 3.36 -13.17 -24.56
CA PHE A 97 3.65 -14.35 -25.38
C PHE A 97 2.38 -15.13 -25.77
N THR A 98 1.48 -15.33 -24.79
CA THR A 98 0.29 -16.18 -24.98
C THR A 98 -0.85 -15.45 -25.66
N TYR A 99 -1.10 -14.19 -25.30
CA TYR A 99 -2.29 -13.43 -25.72
C TYR A 99 -1.94 -12.19 -26.56
N GLY A 100 -0.67 -11.80 -26.62
CA GLY A 100 -0.19 -10.62 -27.31
C GLY A 100 0.05 -9.40 -26.41
N PRO A 101 0.89 -8.44 -26.85
CA PRO A 101 1.26 -7.27 -26.08
C PRO A 101 0.08 -6.35 -25.74
N SER A 102 -0.92 -6.28 -26.63
CA SER A 102 -2.13 -5.46 -26.40
C SER A 102 -2.92 -5.85 -25.17
N VAL A 103 -2.95 -7.15 -24.85
CA VAL A 103 -3.64 -7.66 -23.66
C VAL A 103 -2.91 -7.27 -22.38
N TRP A 104 -1.59 -7.23 -22.41
CA TRP A 104 -0.80 -6.67 -21.31
C TRP A 104 -1.11 -5.19 -21.08
N ASP A 105 -1.18 -4.40 -22.14
CA ASP A 105 -1.51 -2.97 -22.03
C ASP A 105 -2.92 -2.75 -21.46
N GLU A 106 -3.88 -3.60 -21.80
CA GLU A 106 -5.22 -3.60 -21.24
C GLU A 106 -5.21 -3.93 -19.74
N LEU A 107 -4.39 -4.90 -19.31
CA LEU A 107 -4.20 -5.22 -17.90
C LEU A 107 -3.62 -4.02 -17.13
N VAL A 108 -2.60 -3.37 -17.67
CA VAL A 108 -1.99 -2.18 -17.07
C VAL A 108 -3.00 -1.03 -16.95
N ALA A 109 -3.82 -0.81 -17.97
CA ALA A 109 -4.89 0.18 -17.94
C ALA A 109 -5.94 -0.17 -16.85
N THR A 110 -6.26 -1.45 -16.68
CA THR A 110 -7.17 -1.92 -15.63
C THR A 110 -6.59 -1.71 -14.23
N GLU A 111 -5.31 -1.98 -14.02
CA GLU A 111 -4.61 -1.64 -12.77
C GLU A 111 -4.71 -0.13 -12.47
N GLY A 112 -4.53 0.71 -13.46
CA GLY A 112 -4.65 2.16 -13.33
C GLY A 112 -6.05 2.59 -12.87
N ARG A 113 -7.09 1.98 -13.43
CA ARG A 113 -8.49 2.23 -13.01
C ARG A 113 -8.74 1.79 -11.57
N ILE A 114 -8.28 0.61 -11.19
CA ILE A 114 -8.41 0.10 -9.82
C ILE A 114 -7.69 1.02 -8.83
N ARG A 115 -6.49 1.46 -9.15
CA ARG A 115 -5.72 2.41 -8.33
C ARG A 115 -6.46 3.72 -8.13
N LYS A 116 -7.08 4.25 -9.20
CA LYS A 116 -7.88 5.48 -9.12
C LYS A 116 -9.10 5.30 -8.21
N GLN A 117 -9.84 4.20 -8.36
CA GLN A 117 -10.99 3.89 -7.51
C GLN A 117 -10.60 3.73 -6.04
N LYS A 118 -9.52 2.99 -5.76
CA LYS A 118 -9.01 2.84 -4.40
C LYS A 118 -8.55 4.16 -3.79
N LYS A 119 -7.89 5.02 -4.58
CA LYS A 119 -7.49 6.35 -4.12
C LYS A 119 -8.69 7.19 -3.71
N GLU A 120 -9.79 7.10 -4.42
CA GLU A 120 -11.00 7.86 -4.12
C GLU A 120 -11.79 7.30 -2.93
N GLN A 121 -11.80 5.99 -2.71
CA GLN A 121 -12.65 5.34 -1.72
C GLN A 121 -11.91 4.87 -0.46
N GLU A 122 -10.80 4.19 -0.61
CA GLU A 122 -10.10 3.53 0.50
C GLU A 122 -8.94 4.38 1.04
N TYR A 123 -8.14 4.96 0.15
CA TYR A 123 -6.96 5.71 0.56
C TYR A 123 -7.29 7.05 1.21
N ARG A 124 -8.36 7.71 0.77
CA ARG A 124 -8.84 8.93 1.45
C ARG A 124 -9.28 8.67 2.88
N LYS A 125 -9.93 7.53 3.15
CA LYS A 125 -10.30 7.15 4.50
C LYS A 125 -9.08 6.89 5.38
N ALA A 126 -8.08 6.18 4.86
CA ALA A 126 -6.84 5.93 5.57
C ALA A 126 -6.07 7.22 5.86
N GLU A 127 -5.98 8.13 4.89
CA GLU A 127 -5.35 9.45 5.05
C GLU A 127 -6.09 10.32 6.06
N MET A 128 -7.42 10.27 6.06
CA MET A 128 -8.25 11.02 7.02
C MET A 128 -8.06 10.51 8.45
N ILE A 129 -8.03 9.19 8.66
CA ILE A 129 -7.76 8.58 9.97
C ILE A 129 -6.37 8.96 10.46
N GLU A 130 -5.36 8.93 9.59
CA GLU A 130 -4.00 9.30 9.95
C GLU A 130 -3.87 10.80 10.27
N ALA A 131 -4.57 11.66 9.54
CA ALA A 131 -4.66 13.08 9.86
C ALA A 131 -5.31 13.31 11.24
N ILE A 132 -6.38 12.61 11.56
CA ILE A 132 -7.05 12.68 12.87
C ILE A 132 -6.11 12.26 13.98
N ILE A 133 -5.35 11.17 13.81
CA ILE A 133 -4.36 10.70 14.78
C ILE A 133 -3.25 11.74 14.96
N THR A 134 -2.72 12.30 13.88
CA THR A 134 -1.67 13.31 13.92
C THR A 134 -2.13 14.57 14.64
N TRP A 135 -3.32 15.06 14.34
CA TRP A 135 -3.92 16.20 15.03
C TRP A 135 -4.21 15.93 16.50
N GLY A 136 -4.68 14.71 16.82
CA GLY A 136 -4.93 14.26 18.19
C GLY A 136 -3.66 14.26 19.03
N ILE A 137 -2.57 13.67 18.53
CA ILE A 137 -1.26 13.64 19.21
C ILE A 137 -0.71 15.06 19.39
N SER A 138 -0.77 15.89 18.36
CA SER A 138 -0.33 17.29 18.44
C SER A 138 -1.13 18.09 19.49
N GLY A 139 -2.44 17.89 19.54
CA GLY A 139 -3.32 18.52 20.52
C GLY A 139 -3.00 18.12 21.96
N VAL A 140 -2.75 16.84 22.20
CA VAL A 140 -2.36 16.34 23.54
C VAL A 140 -1.03 16.93 23.98
N ILE A 141 -0.03 16.99 23.11
CA ILE A 141 1.28 17.58 23.40
C ILE A 141 1.14 19.06 23.77
N LEU A 142 0.33 19.83 23.03
CA LEU A 142 0.09 21.24 23.31
C LEU A 142 -0.62 21.43 24.67
N LEU A 143 -1.60 20.60 25.01
CA LEU A 143 -2.31 20.66 26.28
C LEU A 143 -1.38 20.35 27.47
N VAL A 144 -0.55 19.31 27.35
CA VAL A 144 0.44 18.95 28.38
C VAL A 144 1.48 20.09 28.52
N GLY A 145 1.97 20.64 27.42
CA GLY A 145 2.92 21.76 27.43
C GLY A 145 2.32 23.01 28.09
N ALA A 146 1.11 23.40 27.74
CA ALA A 146 0.41 24.53 28.35
C ALA A 146 0.12 24.30 29.83
N GLY A 147 -0.28 23.09 30.22
CA GLY A 147 -0.54 22.72 31.60
C GLY A 147 0.71 22.79 32.48
N THR A 148 1.86 22.31 31.96
CA THR A 148 3.15 22.39 32.69
C THR A 148 3.64 23.82 32.85
N LEU A 149 3.53 24.63 31.81
CA LEU A 149 3.88 26.04 31.87
C LEU A 149 2.98 26.79 32.86
N GLY A 150 1.69 26.57 32.82
CA GLY A 150 0.73 27.16 33.76
C GLY A 150 1.01 26.77 35.23
N PHE A 151 1.36 25.51 35.46
CA PHE A 151 1.73 25.03 36.80
C PHE A 151 3.04 25.67 37.32
N ILE A 152 4.05 25.79 36.45
CA ILE A 152 5.32 26.44 36.79
C ILE A 152 5.08 27.92 37.13
N LEU A 153 4.30 28.63 36.33
CA LEU A 153 3.97 30.02 36.53
C LEU A 153 3.20 30.20 37.87
N TYR A 154 2.29 29.28 38.18
CA TYR A 154 1.55 29.29 39.43
C TYR A 154 2.48 29.07 40.64
N MET A 155 3.48 28.18 40.54
CA MET A 155 4.45 27.95 41.61
C MET A 155 5.44 29.11 41.81
N VAL A 156 5.74 29.84 40.77
CA VAL A 156 6.70 30.99 40.84
C VAL A 156 6.02 32.30 41.23
N ALA A 157 4.71 32.38 41.01
CA ALA A 157 3.91 33.51 41.50
C ALA A 157 3.52 33.34 42.98
#